data_37787e6e1836ffde63ee5bf86243f45a
#
_entry.id   37787e6e1836ffde63ee5bf86243f45a
#
_cell.length_a   1.000
_cell.length_b   1.000
_cell.length_c   1.000
_cell.angle_alpha   90.00
_cell.angle_beta   90.00
_cell.angle_gamma   90.00
#
_symmetry.space_group_name_H-M   'P 1'
#
loop_
_entity.id
_entity.type
_entity.pdbx_description
1 polymer ?
#
loop_
_entity_poly.entity_id
_entity_poly.type
_entity_poly.pdbx_seq_one_letter_code
_entity_poly.pdbx_strand_id
1 'polypeptide(L)'
;MPADTLVVLVRPSLDAPAHDVPAHESPAGAIDVTDLGFTRGDGVFETINLVEGRLQALDAHLDRFAESARMLDLPRPDRTAWLAAIDEAVAQHPRVPEAMVKTILSRGVEGDGRPTGLVFVQTSPDFGPARRDGVRVVLLDRGLRSDVRETSPWLLAGAKTLSYAVNRAASREALRRGADDALFVSSDGFLLEGPTSNLVLLAAGELVTPPPSLGLLPGTTQADLFALAGGLGLGTAERPLRAEDLAAADAAWLVSSARNAAPIRAVDAQERRVDHGLTARINAALLAR
;
A
#
# COMPACT_ATOMS: atom_id res chain seq x y z
N MET A 1 -12.76 15.89 -9.92
CA MET A 1 -12.12 15.51 -8.64
C MET A 1 -13.18 15.61 -7.57
N PRO A 2 -13.20 14.76 -6.53
CA PRO A 2 -14.01 15.01 -5.35
C PRO A 2 -13.69 16.43 -4.84
N ALA A 3 -14.70 17.15 -4.37
CA ALA A 3 -14.58 18.57 -3.99
C ALA A 3 -13.61 18.84 -2.81
N ASP A 4 -13.12 17.78 -2.17
CA ASP A 4 -12.30 17.74 -0.96
C ASP A 4 -10.89 17.17 -1.18
N THR A 5 -10.40 17.13 -2.44
CA THR A 5 -9.02 16.72 -2.71
C THR A 5 -8.11 17.95 -2.76
N LEU A 6 -7.21 18.04 -1.79
CA LEU A 6 -6.14 19.04 -1.75
C LEU A 6 -4.85 18.45 -2.29
N VAL A 7 -4.12 19.20 -3.10
CA VAL A 7 -2.80 18.83 -3.64
C VAL A 7 -1.75 19.83 -3.18
N VAL A 8 -0.72 19.34 -2.51
CA VAL A 8 0.47 20.11 -2.14
C VAL A 8 1.64 19.61 -2.97
N LEU A 9 2.26 20.47 -3.74
CA LEU A 9 3.47 20.15 -4.50
C LEU A 9 4.68 20.20 -3.60
N VAL A 10 5.39 19.08 -3.48
CA VAL A 10 6.68 19.01 -2.79
C VAL A 10 7.77 19.18 -3.84
N ARG A 11 8.57 20.21 -3.70
CA ARG A 11 9.81 20.34 -4.47
C ARG A 11 10.91 19.62 -3.68
N PRO A 12 11.46 18.50 -4.17
CA PRO A 12 12.61 17.91 -3.53
C PRO A 12 13.75 18.95 -3.53
N SER A 13 14.29 19.25 -2.36
CA SER A 13 15.53 19.98 -2.26
C SER A 13 16.62 19.09 -2.84
N LEU A 14 16.98 19.33 -4.09
CA LEU A 14 18.27 18.91 -4.58
C LEU A 14 19.27 19.96 -4.10
N ASP A 15 20.41 19.55 -3.55
CA ASP A 15 21.59 20.40 -3.33
C ASP A 15 22.19 20.85 -4.68
N ALA A 16 21.36 21.36 -5.58
CA ALA A 16 21.77 22.03 -6.80
C ALA A 16 21.62 23.54 -6.58
N PRO A 17 22.63 24.36 -6.94
CA PRO A 17 22.48 25.79 -6.87
C PRO A 17 21.20 26.17 -7.62
N ALA A 18 20.34 26.91 -6.93
CA ALA A 18 19.11 27.44 -7.49
C ALA A 18 19.46 28.28 -8.72
N HIS A 19 19.39 27.70 -9.89
CA HIS A 19 19.08 28.50 -11.05
C HIS A 19 17.61 28.88 -10.88
N ASP A 20 17.33 30.17 -10.82
CA ASP A 20 16.02 30.77 -10.90
C ASP A 20 15.31 30.20 -12.14
N VAL A 21 14.67 29.05 -11.95
CA VAL A 21 13.63 28.61 -12.87
C VAL A 21 12.43 29.42 -12.44
N PRO A 22 11.89 30.33 -13.30
CA PRO A 22 10.64 30.96 -12.99
C PRO A 22 9.68 29.83 -12.64
N ALA A 23 9.12 29.91 -11.45
CA ALA A 23 7.99 29.08 -11.11
C ALA A 23 6.99 29.32 -12.22
N HIS A 24 6.87 28.39 -13.18
CA HIS A 24 5.64 28.31 -13.94
C HIS A 24 4.60 28.15 -12.84
N GLU A 25 3.81 29.18 -12.66
CA GLU A 25 2.59 29.13 -11.88
C GLU A 25 1.67 28.10 -12.55
N SER A 26 2.04 26.84 -12.43
CA SER A 26 1.07 25.78 -12.64
C SER A 26 0.01 26.01 -11.59
N PRO A 27 -1.26 26.18 -11.96
CA PRO A 27 -2.33 26.26 -10.99
C PRO A 27 -2.12 25.12 -9.98
N ALA A 28 -2.23 25.40 -8.71
CA ALA A 28 -1.98 24.43 -7.64
C ALA A 28 -2.65 23.09 -8.03
N GLY A 29 -1.86 22.02 -8.18
CA GLY A 29 -2.33 20.71 -8.59
C GLY A 29 -2.18 20.33 -10.07
N ALA A 30 -1.49 21.10 -10.91
CA ALA A 30 -1.18 20.69 -12.28
C ALA A 30 0.12 19.86 -12.31
N ILE A 31 0.08 18.73 -13.01
CA ILE A 31 1.23 17.89 -13.34
C ILE A 31 1.51 18.07 -14.83
N ASP A 32 2.78 18.17 -15.20
CA ASP A 32 3.16 18.22 -16.62
C ASP A 32 2.74 16.94 -17.32
N VAL A 33 2.13 17.05 -18.49
CA VAL A 33 1.63 15.90 -19.27
C VAL A 33 2.75 14.99 -19.77
N THR A 34 4.01 15.48 -19.78
CA THR A 34 5.21 14.72 -20.17
C THR A 34 5.95 14.12 -18.98
N ASP A 35 5.43 14.31 -17.74
CA ASP A 35 6.00 13.68 -16.54
C ASP A 35 6.04 12.16 -16.69
N LEU A 36 7.21 11.56 -16.41
CA LEU A 36 7.44 10.11 -16.55
C LEU A 36 6.59 9.28 -15.58
N GLY A 37 6.22 9.84 -14.42
CA GLY A 37 5.25 9.20 -13.52
C GLY A 37 3.89 9.04 -14.18
N PHE A 38 3.44 10.04 -14.96
CA PHE A 38 2.18 9.98 -15.69
C PHE A 38 2.28 9.15 -16.99
N THR A 39 3.33 9.35 -17.78
CA THR A 39 3.45 8.73 -19.12
C THR A 39 3.99 7.31 -19.09
N ARG A 40 4.78 6.92 -18.07
CA ARG A 40 5.48 5.64 -17.97
C ARG A 40 5.24 4.90 -16.65
N GLY A 41 4.65 5.54 -15.63
CA GLY A 41 4.56 4.99 -14.29
C GLY A 41 5.92 4.93 -13.57
N ASP A 42 6.89 5.76 -14.00
CA ASP A 42 8.23 5.81 -13.44
C ASP A 42 8.25 6.73 -12.21
N GLY A 43 7.95 6.11 -11.06
CA GLY A 43 7.86 6.77 -9.78
C GLY A 43 7.34 5.85 -8.71
N VAL A 44 7.31 6.35 -7.49
CA VAL A 44 6.89 5.64 -6.27
C VAL A 44 5.82 6.42 -5.53
N PHE A 45 5.06 5.72 -4.69
CA PHE A 45 4.03 6.38 -3.88
C PHE A 45 3.85 5.68 -2.53
N GLU A 46 3.24 6.41 -1.58
CA GLU A 46 2.70 5.85 -0.36
C GLU A 46 1.22 6.20 -0.19
N THR A 47 0.56 5.45 0.68
CA THR A 47 -0.79 5.73 1.12
C THR A 47 -0.84 5.54 2.62
N ILE A 48 -0.97 6.63 3.36
CA ILE A 48 -0.95 6.70 4.80
C ILE A 48 -2.38 6.92 5.28
N ASN A 49 -2.87 6.11 6.20
CA ASN A 49 -4.19 6.33 6.76
C ASN A 49 -4.16 7.47 7.78
N LEU A 50 -5.12 8.36 7.70
CA LEU A 50 -5.37 9.45 8.65
C LEU A 50 -6.67 9.14 9.38
N VAL A 51 -6.59 8.82 10.67
CA VAL A 51 -7.73 8.45 11.51
C VAL A 51 -7.89 9.50 12.60
N GLU A 52 -9.02 10.20 12.62
CA GLU A 52 -9.31 11.25 13.60
C GLU A 52 -8.18 12.29 13.74
N GLY A 53 -7.55 12.65 12.60
CA GLY A 53 -6.44 13.60 12.56
C GLY A 53 -5.07 13.01 12.93
N ARG A 54 -4.95 11.69 13.16
CA ARG A 54 -3.68 11.01 13.45
C ARG A 54 -3.19 10.21 12.25
N LEU A 55 -1.97 10.48 11.81
CA LEU A 55 -1.30 9.72 10.76
C LEU A 55 -0.83 8.37 11.31
N GLN A 56 -1.26 7.29 10.67
CA GLN A 56 -0.95 5.93 11.09
C GLN A 56 0.39 5.47 10.50
N ALA A 57 1.31 4.95 11.34
CA ALA A 57 2.60 4.40 10.93
C ALA A 57 3.44 5.32 10.01
N LEU A 58 3.39 6.65 10.23
CA LEU A 58 3.99 7.65 9.35
C LEU A 58 5.48 7.36 9.08
N ASP A 59 6.26 7.06 10.12
CA ASP A 59 7.69 6.79 9.99
C ASP A 59 7.97 5.57 9.10
N ALA A 60 7.26 4.47 9.32
CA ALA A 60 7.40 3.26 8.52
C ALA A 60 7.01 3.47 7.04
N HIS A 61 6.00 4.32 6.78
CA HIS A 61 5.63 4.72 5.43
C HIS A 61 6.72 5.53 4.75
N LEU A 62 7.32 6.52 5.43
CA LEU A 62 8.39 7.33 4.87
C LEU A 62 9.67 6.53 4.64
N ASP A 63 10.00 5.58 5.53
CA ASP A 63 11.14 4.68 5.34
C ASP A 63 10.93 3.76 4.12
N ARG A 64 9.74 3.20 3.95
CA ARG A 64 9.40 2.38 2.78
C ARG A 64 9.33 3.20 1.48
N PHE A 65 8.88 4.45 1.57
CA PHE A 65 8.91 5.40 0.45
C PHE A 65 10.34 5.64 -0.03
N ALA A 66 11.27 5.89 0.90
CA ALA A 66 12.69 6.06 0.59
C ALA A 66 13.31 4.77 0.01
N GLU A 67 12.96 3.59 0.53
CA GLU A 67 13.45 2.33 0.00
C GLU A 67 12.89 2.06 -1.42
N SER A 68 11.61 2.32 -1.65
CA SER A 68 11.02 2.21 -2.99
C SER A 68 11.69 3.19 -3.98
N ALA A 69 11.98 4.42 -3.56
CA ALA A 69 12.70 5.40 -4.39
C ALA A 69 14.11 4.90 -4.73
N ARG A 70 14.83 4.34 -3.74
CA ARG A 70 16.16 3.73 -3.95
C ARG A 70 16.12 2.58 -4.97
N MET A 71 15.11 1.74 -4.91
CA MET A 71 14.94 0.62 -5.88
C MET A 71 14.72 1.09 -7.31
N LEU A 72 14.18 2.31 -7.51
CA LEU A 72 13.95 2.93 -8.80
C LEU A 72 15.07 3.91 -9.20
N ASP A 73 16.19 3.97 -8.45
CA ASP A 73 17.23 4.97 -8.66
C ASP A 73 16.70 6.42 -8.72
N LEU A 74 15.67 6.70 -7.91
CA LEU A 74 15.17 8.06 -7.68
C LEU A 74 15.98 8.73 -6.57
N PRO A 75 16.07 10.07 -6.56
CA PRO A 75 16.66 10.78 -5.44
C PRO A 75 16.00 10.41 -4.12
N ARG A 76 16.80 10.30 -3.06
CA ARG A 76 16.26 10.01 -1.73
C ARG A 76 15.31 11.12 -1.30
N PRO A 77 14.05 10.80 -0.92
CA PRO A 77 13.11 11.79 -0.40
C PRO A 77 13.68 12.50 0.85
N ASP A 78 13.69 13.84 0.83
CA ASP A 78 14.03 14.63 2.02
C ASP A 78 12.90 14.50 3.04
N ARG A 79 13.16 13.78 4.14
CA ARG A 79 12.17 13.50 5.17
C ARG A 79 11.54 14.77 5.75
N THR A 80 12.34 15.82 5.96
CA THR A 80 11.85 17.09 6.54
C THR A 80 10.88 17.78 5.58
N ALA A 81 11.23 17.87 4.31
CA ALA A 81 10.36 18.47 3.30
C ALA A 81 9.05 17.68 3.12
N TRP A 82 9.12 16.34 3.12
CA TRP A 82 7.92 15.51 3.00
C TRP A 82 7.01 15.59 4.23
N LEU A 83 7.59 15.64 5.44
CA LEU A 83 6.80 15.85 6.67
C LEU A 83 6.08 17.20 6.63
N ALA A 84 6.78 18.28 6.28
CA ALA A 84 6.16 19.60 6.18
C ALA A 84 5.01 19.65 5.17
N ALA A 85 5.17 19.00 4.00
CA ALA A 85 4.12 18.94 2.99
C ALA A 85 2.93 18.08 3.42
N ILE A 86 3.17 16.99 4.14
CA ILE A 86 2.10 16.16 4.73
C ILE A 86 1.31 16.95 5.76
N ASP A 87 2.01 17.64 6.68
CA ASP A 87 1.37 18.46 7.72
C ASP A 87 0.55 19.58 7.10
N GLU A 88 1.06 20.27 6.07
CA GLU A 88 0.33 21.30 5.34
C GLU A 88 -0.93 20.72 4.66
N ALA A 89 -0.80 19.61 3.95
CA ALA A 89 -1.92 18.98 3.28
C ALA A 89 -3.01 18.50 4.26
N VAL A 90 -2.61 17.94 5.39
CA VAL A 90 -3.54 17.51 6.46
C VAL A 90 -4.22 18.69 7.12
N ALA A 91 -3.48 19.79 7.38
CA ALA A 91 -4.03 20.98 8.02
C ALA A 91 -5.11 21.68 7.17
N GLN A 92 -5.00 21.60 5.85
CA GLN A 92 -5.94 22.20 4.90
C GLN A 92 -7.12 21.28 4.53
N HIS A 93 -7.04 19.98 4.84
CA HIS A 93 -8.13 19.04 4.55
C HIS A 93 -9.25 19.16 5.62
N PRO A 94 -10.53 19.11 5.24
CA PRO A 94 -11.63 19.04 6.19
C PRO A 94 -11.46 17.92 7.21
N ARG A 95 -11.83 18.16 8.45
CA ARG A 95 -11.78 17.11 9.47
C ARG A 95 -12.86 16.07 9.18
N VAL A 96 -12.42 14.84 8.96
CA VAL A 96 -13.25 13.65 8.72
C VAL A 96 -12.74 12.50 9.58
N PRO A 97 -13.57 11.49 9.89
CA PRO A 97 -13.15 10.35 10.70
C PRO A 97 -11.97 9.60 10.08
N GLU A 98 -12.01 9.38 8.77
CA GLU A 98 -10.92 8.70 8.04
C GLU A 98 -10.62 9.40 6.71
N ALA A 99 -9.34 9.62 6.45
CA ALA A 99 -8.81 10.11 5.18
C ALA A 99 -7.55 9.34 4.79
N MET A 100 -7.14 9.48 3.56
CA MET A 100 -5.90 8.91 3.04
C MET A 100 -4.98 10.03 2.56
N VAL A 101 -3.76 10.06 3.09
CA VAL A 101 -2.68 10.90 2.60
C VAL A 101 -1.86 10.09 1.61
N LYS A 102 -1.70 10.62 0.40
CA LYS A 102 -0.81 10.03 -0.61
C LYS A 102 0.38 10.92 -0.83
N THR A 103 1.56 10.30 -0.82
CA THR A 103 2.82 10.91 -1.27
C THR A 103 3.22 10.25 -2.59
N ILE A 104 3.63 11.03 -3.56
CA ILE A 104 4.08 10.54 -4.88
C ILE A 104 5.39 11.25 -5.22
N LEU A 105 6.38 10.47 -5.65
CA LEU A 105 7.63 10.96 -6.22
C LEU A 105 7.82 10.31 -7.58
N SER A 106 7.80 11.08 -8.65
CA SER A 106 8.12 10.61 -10.00
C SER A 106 9.52 11.06 -10.41
N ARG A 107 10.03 10.46 -11.50
CA ARG A 107 11.29 10.91 -12.11
C ARG A 107 11.19 12.33 -12.70
N GLY A 108 9.99 12.88 -12.82
CA GLY A 108 9.74 14.20 -13.40
C GLY A 108 9.60 14.20 -14.92
N VAL A 109 9.73 15.37 -15.51
CA VAL A 109 9.64 15.58 -16.95
C VAL A 109 10.83 14.94 -17.66
N GLU A 110 10.56 14.22 -18.74
CA GLU A 110 11.61 13.52 -19.51
C GLU A 110 12.69 14.53 -20.01
N GLY A 111 13.94 14.22 -19.66
CA GLY A 111 15.11 15.04 -20.02
C GLY A 111 15.39 16.24 -19.10
N ASP A 112 14.52 16.57 -18.15
CA ASP A 112 14.74 17.69 -17.21
C ASP A 112 15.66 17.32 -16.03
N GLY A 113 15.74 16.05 -15.67
CA GLY A 113 16.56 15.55 -14.56
C GLY A 113 16.06 15.95 -13.17
N ARG A 114 14.90 16.60 -13.06
CA ARG A 114 14.29 17.03 -11.80
C ARG A 114 13.07 16.19 -11.48
N PRO A 115 13.04 15.53 -10.30
CA PRO A 115 11.87 14.75 -9.89
C PRO A 115 10.68 15.66 -9.55
N THR A 116 9.47 15.13 -9.74
CA THR A 116 8.23 15.77 -9.29
C THR A 116 7.74 15.09 -8.02
N GLY A 117 7.54 15.85 -6.96
CA GLY A 117 6.98 15.38 -5.70
C GLY A 117 5.63 16.03 -5.43
N LEU A 118 4.66 15.25 -4.93
CA LEU A 118 3.38 15.79 -4.50
C LEU A 118 2.80 15.01 -3.32
N VAL A 119 2.02 15.72 -2.51
CA VAL A 119 1.19 15.16 -1.45
C VAL A 119 -0.25 15.57 -1.72
N PHE A 120 -1.19 14.64 -1.54
CA PHE A 120 -2.60 15.00 -1.51
C PHE A 120 -3.35 14.19 -0.46
N VAL A 121 -4.41 14.79 0.08
CA VAL A 121 -5.31 14.17 1.04
C VAL A 121 -6.68 14.01 0.42
N GLN A 122 -7.30 12.88 0.66
CA GLN A 122 -8.68 12.62 0.22
C GLN A 122 -9.43 11.87 1.32
N THR A 123 -10.72 12.20 1.49
CA THR A 123 -11.61 11.44 2.37
C THR A 123 -11.63 9.96 1.97
N SER A 124 -11.49 9.07 2.94
CA SER A 124 -11.54 7.62 2.70
C SER A 124 -12.94 7.18 2.28
N PRO A 125 -13.07 6.23 1.35
CA PRO A 125 -14.31 5.47 1.23
C PRO A 125 -14.66 4.77 2.54
N ASP A 126 -15.93 4.46 2.74
CA ASP A 126 -16.34 3.62 3.87
C ASP A 126 -15.84 2.18 3.70
N PHE A 127 -14.83 1.82 4.47
CA PHE A 127 -14.30 0.46 4.54
C PHE A 127 -14.93 -0.37 5.69
N GLY A 128 -15.89 0.16 6.41
CA GLY A 128 -16.60 -0.52 7.49
C GLY A 128 -17.18 -1.88 7.08
N PRO A 129 -17.91 -1.97 5.95
CA PRO A 129 -18.40 -3.26 5.45
C PRO A 129 -17.29 -4.29 5.20
N ALA A 130 -16.21 -3.89 4.53
CA ALA A 130 -15.08 -4.80 4.26
C ALA A 130 -14.40 -5.28 5.55
N ARG A 131 -14.25 -4.41 6.55
CA ARG A 131 -13.66 -4.75 7.87
C ARG A 131 -14.57 -5.67 8.68
N ARG A 132 -15.88 -5.53 8.59
CA ARG A 132 -16.87 -6.28 9.39
C ARG A 132 -17.29 -7.57 8.70
N ASP A 133 -17.69 -7.46 7.43
CA ASP A 133 -18.36 -8.55 6.69
C ASP A 133 -17.38 -9.38 5.86
N GLY A 134 -16.17 -8.83 5.64
CA GLY A 134 -15.09 -9.47 4.91
C GLY A 134 -15.21 -9.35 3.40
N VAL A 135 -14.21 -9.92 2.73
CA VAL A 135 -14.06 -9.87 1.27
C VAL A 135 -13.99 -11.27 0.67
N ARG A 136 -14.54 -11.42 -0.53
CA ARG A 136 -14.33 -12.59 -1.39
C ARG A 136 -13.08 -12.35 -2.21
N VAL A 137 -12.18 -13.32 -2.28
CA VAL A 137 -10.97 -13.23 -3.11
C VAL A 137 -10.93 -14.31 -4.17
N VAL A 138 -10.30 -14.04 -5.29
CA VAL A 138 -9.92 -15.04 -6.31
C VAL A 138 -8.42 -15.18 -6.33
N LEU A 139 -7.94 -16.42 -6.53
CA LEU A 139 -6.52 -16.68 -6.73
C LEU A 139 -6.14 -16.35 -8.17
N LEU A 140 -5.11 -15.53 -8.35
CA LEU A 140 -4.58 -15.15 -9.65
C LEU A 140 -3.08 -15.39 -9.71
N ASP A 141 -2.63 -16.11 -10.73
CA ASP A 141 -1.20 -16.22 -11.03
C ASP A 141 -0.63 -14.83 -11.35
N ARG A 142 0.40 -14.44 -10.59
CA ARG A 142 1.12 -13.16 -10.79
C ARG A 142 1.96 -13.17 -12.07
N GLY A 143 2.26 -14.36 -12.60
CA GLY A 143 3.19 -14.54 -13.72
C GLY A 143 4.66 -14.37 -13.35
N LEU A 144 5.00 -14.36 -12.07
CA LEU A 144 6.35 -14.24 -11.53
C LEU A 144 6.63 -15.40 -10.59
N ARG A 145 7.89 -15.86 -10.58
CA ARG A 145 8.37 -16.87 -9.63
C ARG A 145 8.63 -16.23 -8.26
N SER A 146 8.65 -17.06 -7.24
CA SER A 146 8.92 -16.64 -5.86
C SER A 146 10.34 -16.07 -5.64
N ASP A 147 11.30 -16.42 -6.49
CA ASP A 147 12.69 -15.96 -6.45
C ASP A 147 12.94 -14.69 -7.32
N VAL A 148 11.89 -14.05 -7.81
CA VAL A 148 11.96 -12.91 -8.74
C VAL A 148 12.80 -11.74 -8.21
N ARG A 149 12.76 -11.51 -6.91
CA ARG A 149 13.51 -10.41 -6.29
C ARG A 149 15.03 -10.57 -6.46
N GLU A 150 15.51 -11.80 -6.42
CA GLU A 150 16.93 -12.13 -6.54
C GLU A 150 17.34 -12.31 -7.99
N THR A 151 16.53 -13.00 -8.79
CA THR A 151 16.86 -13.38 -10.16
C THR A 151 16.58 -12.27 -11.18
N SER A 152 15.67 -11.34 -10.86
CA SER A 152 15.20 -10.32 -11.81
C SER A 152 14.90 -8.98 -11.10
N PRO A 153 15.92 -8.34 -10.46
CA PRO A 153 15.71 -7.14 -9.64
C PRO A 153 15.13 -5.95 -10.43
N TRP A 154 15.32 -5.90 -11.75
CA TRP A 154 14.72 -4.88 -12.63
C TRP A 154 13.19 -4.96 -12.73
N LEU A 155 12.55 -6.04 -12.27
CA LEU A 155 11.09 -6.16 -12.17
C LEU A 155 10.54 -5.45 -10.94
N LEU A 156 11.41 -4.90 -10.09
CA LEU A 156 11.08 -4.03 -8.96
C LEU A 156 10.08 -4.69 -7.97
N ALA A 157 10.09 -6.02 -7.88
CA ALA A 157 9.23 -6.76 -6.97
C ALA A 157 9.51 -6.36 -5.51
N GLY A 158 8.47 -5.94 -4.79
CA GLY A 158 8.57 -5.38 -3.45
C GLY A 158 8.69 -3.85 -3.37
N ALA A 159 8.82 -3.14 -4.50
CA ALA A 159 8.75 -1.68 -4.54
C ALA A 159 7.30 -1.18 -4.71
N LYS A 160 6.98 -0.04 -4.10
CA LYS A 160 5.66 0.59 -4.25
C LYS A 160 5.66 1.63 -5.38
N THR A 161 5.60 1.12 -6.62
CA THR A 161 5.74 1.92 -7.84
C THR A 161 4.43 2.47 -8.37
N LEU A 162 4.50 3.51 -9.21
CA LEU A 162 3.35 4.03 -9.96
C LEU A 162 2.90 3.11 -11.11
N SER A 163 3.71 2.12 -11.50
CA SER A 163 3.38 1.10 -12.52
C SER A 163 2.29 0.13 -12.04
N TYR A 164 1.11 0.67 -11.72
CA TYR A 164 0.04 -0.03 -11.01
C TYR A 164 -1.00 -0.69 -11.92
N ALA A 165 -0.77 -0.68 -13.24
CA ALA A 165 -1.73 -1.18 -14.23
C ALA A 165 -2.10 -2.66 -14.01
N VAL A 166 -1.11 -3.51 -13.71
CA VAL A 166 -1.32 -4.95 -13.44
C VAL A 166 -2.17 -5.15 -12.18
N ASN A 167 -1.87 -4.45 -11.09
CA ASN A 167 -2.66 -4.52 -9.86
C ASN A 167 -4.12 -4.08 -10.09
N ARG A 168 -4.33 -3.01 -10.87
CA ARG A 168 -5.68 -2.56 -11.24
C ARG A 168 -6.39 -3.54 -12.18
N ALA A 169 -5.65 -4.20 -13.08
CA ALA A 169 -6.22 -5.24 -13.93
C ALA A 169 -6.66 -6.46 -13.11
N ALA A 170 -5.86 -6.88 -12.13
CA ALA A 170 -6.22 -7.98 -11.20
C ALA A 170 -7.49 -7.64 -10.40
N SER A 171 -7.60 -6.41 -9.88
CA SER A 171 -8.83 -5.98 -9.19
C SER A 171 -10.06 -6.04 -10.11
N ARG A 172 -9.93 -5.62 -11.37
CA ARG A 172 -11.03 -5.72 -12.35
C ARG A 172 -11.37 -7.17 -12.69
N GLU A 173 -10.36 -8.05 -12.74
CA GLU A 173 -10.57 -9.48 -12.97
C GLU A 173 -11.31 -10.13 -11.80
N ALA A 174 -10.96 -9.78 -10.57
CA ALA A 174 -11.68 -10.23 -9.39
C ALA A 174 -13.17 -9.87 -9.48
N LEU A 175 -13.48 -8.61 -9.81
CA LEU A 175 -14.87 -8.17 -10.00
C LEU A 175 -15.60 -8.94 -11.12
N ARG A 176 -14.93 -9.22 -12.26
CA ARG A 176 -15.52 -10.06 -13.33
C ARG A 176 -15.85 -11.48 -12.88
N ARG A 177 -15.09 -12.01 -11.92
CA ARG A 177 -15.33 -13.33 -11.32
C ARG A 177 -16.27 -13.29 -10.11
N GLY A 178 -16.89 -12.13 -9.82
CA GLY A 178 -17.83 -11.97 -8.70
C GLY A 178 -17.15 -11.92 -7.32
N ALA A 179 -15.87 -11.56 -7.27
CA ALA A 179 -15.13 -11.38 -6.04
C ALA A 179 -14.83 -9.88 -5.79
N ASP A 180 -14.50 -9.56 -4.55
CA ASP A 180 -14.24 -8.19 -4.09
C ASP A 180 -12.76 -7.81 -4.30
N ASP A 181 -11.85 -8.79 -4.28
CA ASP A 181 -10.40 -8.58 -4.43
C ASP A 181 -9.71 -9.84 -4.99
N ALA A 182 -8.42 -9.73 -5.26
CA ALA A 182 -7.58 -10.85 -5.68
C ALA A 182 -6.51 -11.14 -4.63
N LEU A 183 -6.03 -12.39 -4.62
CA LEU A 183 -4.82 -12.82 -3.95
C LEU A 183 -3.89 -13.42 -4.99
N PHE A 184 -2.70 -12.84 -5.15
CA PHE A 184 -1.72 -13.35 -6.09
C PHE A 184 -1.05 -14.63 -5.61
N VAL A 185 -0.77 -15.50 -6.56
CA VAL A 185 0.03 -16.71 -6.40
C VAL A 185 1.22 -16.61 -7.35
N SER A 186 2.41 -17.00 -6.90
CA SER A 186 3.57 -17.10 -7.80
C SER A 186 3.40 -18.25 -8.78
N SER A 187 4.08 -18.20 -9.93
CA SER A 187 3.99 -19.27 -10.94
C SER A 187 4.56 -20.62 -10.47
N ASP A 188 5.26 -20.65 -9.35
CA ASP A 188 5.74 -21.85 -8.66
C ASP A 188 4.90 -22.20 -7.40
N GLY A 189 3.72 -21.56 -7.24
CA GLY A 189 2.65 -21.98 -6.36
C GLY A 189 2.69 -21.43 -4.92
N PHE A 190 3.46 -20.38 -4.64
CA PHE A 190 3.43 -19.71 -3.33
C PHE A 190 2.40 -18.59 -3.29
N LEU A 191 1.66 -18.49 -2.19
CA LEU A 191 0.80 -17.35 -1.92
C LEU A 191 1.65 -16.09 -1.75
N LEU A 192 1.21 -15.02 -2.35
CA LEU A 192 1.87 -13.72 -2.31
C LEU A 192 1.01 -12.71 -1.52
N GLU A 193 0.59 -11.67 -2.16
CA GLU A 193 -0.18 -10.57 -1.59
C GLU A 193 -1.36 -10.20 -2.50
N GLY A 194 -2.30 -9.40 -2.00
CA GLY A 194 -3.34 -8.82 -2.84
C GLY A 194 -2.82 -7.63 -3.66
N PRO A 195 -3.58 -7.12 -4.64
CA PRO A 195 -3.19 -5.96 -5.44
C PRO A 195 -2.86 -4.71 -4.62
N THR A 196 -3.43 -4.57 -3.41
CA THR A 196 -3.26 -3.40 -2.53
C THR A 196 -3.08 -3.75 -1.07
N SER A 197 -2.80 -5.01 -0.72
CA SER A 197 -2.85 -5.52 0.65
C SER A 197 -1.93 -6.72 0.83
N ASN A 198 -1.42 -6.93 2.05
CA ASN A 198 -0.69 -8.13 2.40
C ASN A 198 -1.65 -9.23 2.90
N LEU A 199 -1.26 -10.49 2.77
CA LEU A 199 -1.96 -11.63 3.32
C LEU A 199 -1.47 -11.90 4.74
N VAL A 200 -2.40 -12.10 5.68
CA VAL A 200 -2.12 -12.62 7.03
C VAL A 200 -3.07 -13.77 7.31
N LEU A 201 -2.55 -14.90 7.75
CA LEU A 201 -3.30 -16.07 8.20
C LEU A 201 -3.24 -16.19 9.73
N LEU A 202 -4.26 -16.78 10.33
CA LEU A 202 -4.18 -17.34 11.67
C LEU A 202 -4.02 -18.86 11.56
N ALA A 203 -2.97 -19.40 12.11
CA ALA A 203 -2.72 -20.83 12.16
C ALA A 203 -2.06 -21.21 13.48
N ALA A 204 -2.64 -22.18 14.20
CA ALA A 204 -2.12 -22.70 15.48
C ALA A 204 -1.79 -21.59 16.51
N GLY A 205 -2.60 -20.53 16.59
CA GLY A 205 -2.41 -19.43 17.53
C GLY A 205 -1.37 -18.39 17.10
N GLU A 206 -0.87 -18.46 15.87
CA GLU A 206 0.09 -17.51 15.30
C GLU A 206 -0.50 -16.75 14.10
N LEU A 207 -0.20 -15.47 14.00
CA LEU A 207 -0.38 -14.69 12.77
C LEU A 207 0.79 -14.98 11.84
N VAL A 208 0.49 -15.48 10.65
CA VAL A 208 1.50 -15.93 9.68
C VAL A 208 1.36 -15.13 8.38
N THR A 209 2.47 -14.66 7.82
CA THR A 209 2.50 -13.94 6.54
C THR A 209 3.60 -14.49 5.63
N PRO A 210 3.45 -14.42 4.30
CA PRO A 210 4.56 -14.70 3.39
C PRO A 210 5.67 -13.66 3.57
N PRO A 211 6.96 -14.05 3.51
CA PRO A 211 8.07 -13.13 3.73
C PRO A 211 8.30 -12.19 2.53
N PRO A 212 8.81 -10.96 2.75
CA PRO A 212 9.13 -10.01 1.68
C PRO A 212 10.16 -10.52 0.67
N SER A 213 10.95 -11.55 1.03
CA SER A 213 11.90 -12.20 0.10
C SER A 213 11.24 -12.80 -1.14
N LEU A 214 9.94 -13.13 -1.07
CA LEU A 214 9.16 -13.58 -2.24
C LEU A 214 8.80 -12.43 -3.22
N GLY A 215 9.39 -11.25 -3.07
CA GLY A 215 9.10 -10.09 -3.90
C GLY A 215 7.84 -9.33 -3.49
N LEU A 216 7.44 -9.43 -2.22
CA LEU A 216 6.28 -8.75 -1.67
C LEU A 216 6.65 -7.37 -1.12
N LEU A 217 5.66 -6.48 -1.10
CA LEU A 217 5.80 -5.21 -0.42
C LEU A 217 5.84 -5.43 1.10
N PRO A 218 6.87 -4.93 1.82
CA PRO A 218 6.86 -4.93 3.28
C PRO A 218 5.71 -4.08 3.81
N GLY A 219 4.67 -4.74 4.36
CA GLY A 219 3.43 -4.07 4.77
C GLY A 219 3.58 -3.32 6.08
N THR A 220 3.34 -2.01 6.11
CA THR A 220 3.35 -1.23 7.35
C THR A 220 2.23 -1.67 8.31
N THR A 221 1.02 -1.86 7.79
CA THR A 221 -0.11 -2.36 8.59
C THR A 221 0.08 -3.81 9.04
N GLN A 222 0.71 -4.65 8.22
CA GLN A 222 1.07 -6.01 8.60
C GLN A 222 2.09 -6.00 9.73
N ALA A 223 3.12 -5.15 9.65
CA ALA A 223 4.13 -5.00 10.70
C ALA A 223 3.51 -4.50 12.02
N ASP A 224 2.61 -3.51 11.96
CA ASP A 224 1.89 -3.04 13.15
C ASP A 224 1.00 -4.13 13.76
N LEU A 225 0.28 -4.90 12.92
CA LEU A 225 -0.51 -6.02 13.41
C LEU A 225 0.37 -7.05 14.13
N PHE A 226 1.56 -7.33 13.61
CA PHE A 226 2.52 -8.24 14.26
C PHE A 226 3.05 -7.67 15.58
N ALA A 227 3.34 -6.37 15.64
CA ALA A 227 3.72 -5.71 16.89
C ALA A 227 2.61 -5.76 17.96
N LEU A 228 1.35 -5.74 17.53
CA LEU A 228 0.17 -5.81 18.41
C LEU A 228 -0.23 -7.26 18.78
N ALA A 229 0.32 -8.28 18.12
CA ALA A 229 -0.10 -9.68 18.27
C ALA A 229 -0.04 -10.18 19.69
N GLY A 230 1.03 -9.86 20.45
CA GLY A 230 1.16 -10.23 21.85
C GLY A 230 0.03 -9.73 22.75
N GLY A 231 -0.46 -8.50 22.51
CA GLY A 231 -1.63 -7.94 23.20
C GLY A 231 -2.96 -8.62 22.82
N LEU A 232 -2.98 -9.34 21.70
CA LEU A 232 -4.10 -10.16 21.25
C LEU A 232 -4.01 -11.61 21.75
N GLY A 233 -2.90 -11.99 22.38
CA GLY A 233 -2.62 -13.36 22.81
C GLY A 233 -2.15 -14.28 21.69
N LEU A 234 -1.53 -13.72 20.64
CA LEU A 234 -1.11 -14.45 19.46
C LEU A 234 0.42 -14.38 19.28
N GLY A 235 0.99 -15.43 18.70
CA GLY A 235 2.34 -15.42 18.15
C GLY A 235 2.39 -14.81 16.76
N THR A 236 3.61 -14.70 16.18
CA THR A 236 3.83 -14.24 14.81
C THR A 236 4.89 -15.07 14.12
N ALA A 237 4.71 -15.34 12.82
CA ALA A 237 5.69 -16.03 12.00
C ALA A 237 5.69 -15.50 10.55
N GLU A 238 6.88 -15.49 9.93
CA GLU A 238 7.03 -15.28 8.50
C GLU A 238 7.54 -16.59 7.86
N ARG A 239 6.80 -17.11 6.90
CA ARG A 239 7.18 -18.28 6.12
C ARG A 239 6.48 -18.33 4.77
N PRO A 240 7.07 -18.97 3.75
CA PRO A 240 6.37 -19.23 2.50
C PRO A 240 5.07 -20.00 2.77
N LEU A 241 4.01 -19.58 2.10
CA LEU A 241 2.66 -20.15 2.23
C LEU A 241 2.20 -20.69 0.88
N ARG A 242 1.37 -21.73 0.90
CA ARG A 242 0.71 -22.29 -0.27
C ARG A 242 -0.81 -22.26 -0.12
N ALA A 243 -1.52 -22.62 -1.18
CA ALA A 243 -2.99 -22.64 -1.16
C ALA A 243 -3.57 -23.55 -0.05
N GLU A 244 -2.86 -24.65 0.26
CA GLU A 244 -3.24 -25.59 1.33
C GLU A 244 -3.13 -24.92 2.71
N ASP A 245 -2.12 -24.05 2.95
CA ASP A 245 -2.02 -23.30 4.19
C ASP A 245 -3.21 -22.34 4.37
N LEU A 246 -3.63 -21.65 3.29
CA LEU A 246 -4.80 -20.80 3.32
C LEU A 246 -6.07 -21.61 3.58
N ALA A 247 -6.22 -22.78 2.96
CA ALA A 247 -7.37 -23.65 3.16
C ALA A 247 -7.47 -24.17 4.60
N ALA A 248 -6.33 -24.51 5.23
CA ALA A 248 -6.24 -25.06 6.57
C ALA A 248 -6.25 -23.97 7.68
N ALA A 249 -6.04 -22.70 7.34
CA ALA A 249 -5.97 -21.62 8.33
C ALA A 249 -7.29 -21.42 9.07
N ASP A 250 -7.21 -21.13 10.38
CA ASP A 250 -8.36 -20.83 11.25
C ASP A 250 -9.08 -19.55 10.81
N ALA A 251 -8.32 -18.54 10.35
CA ALA A 251 -8.80 -17.29 9.79
C ALA A 251 -7.77 -16.70 8.80
N ALA A 252 -8.21 -15.76 7.96
CA ALA A 252 -7.36 -15.08 7.01
C ALA A 252 -7.82 -13.64 6.78
N TRP A 253 -6.88 -12.73 6.56
CA TRP A 253 -7.16 -11.31 6.29
C TRP A 253 -6.30 -10.77 5.15
N LEU A 254 -6.87 -9.85 4.39
CA LEU A 254 -6.11 -8.89 3.61
C LEU A 254 -5.91 -7.63 4.45
N VAL A 255 -4.65 -7.26 4.71
CA VAL A 255 -4.32 -6.09 5.54
C VAL A 255 -3.68 -4.97 4.71
N SER A 256 -4.11 -3.74 4.94
CA SER A 256 -3.59 -2.55 4.24
C SER A 256 -3.86 -1.29 5.05
N SER A 257 -3.14 -0.21 4.76
CA SER A 257 -3.32 1.07 5.47
C SER A 257 -4.75 1.59 5.38
N ALA A 258 -5.39 1.53 4.20
CA ALA A 258 -6.73 2.05 4.02
C ALA A 258 -7.82 1.16 4.66
N ARG A 259 -7.77 -0.17 4.43
CA ARG A 259 -8.81 -1.08 4.91
C ARG A 259 -8.55 -1.65 6.30
N ASN A 260 -7.36 -1.48 6.85
CA ASN A 260 -6.87 -2.22 8.01
C ASN A 260 -6.96 -3.75 7.77
N ALA A 261 -7.63 -4.51 8.60
CA ALA A 261 -7.77 -5.95 8.42
C ALA A 261 -9.17 -6.30 7.88
N ALA A 262 -9.25 -6.67 6.60
CA ALA A 262 -10.46 -7.19 5.97
C ALA A 262 -10.41 -8.72 5.98
N PRO A 263 -11.30 -9.43 6.71
CA PRO A 263 -11.27 -10.88 6.76
C PRO A 263 -11.66 -11.49 5.40
N ILE A 264 -11.01 -12.58 5.02
CA ILE A 264 -11.34 -13.33 3.79
C ILE A 264 -12.49 -14.28 4.12
N ARG A 265 -13.68 -14.02 3.56
CA ARG A 265 -14.88 -14.82 3.76
C ARG A 265 -15.12 -15.88 2.67
N ALA A 266 -14.41 -15.77 1.55
CA ALA A 266 -14.40 -16.78 0.50
C ALA A 266 -13.13 -16.70 -0.33
N VAL A 267 -12.68 -17.86 -0.83
CA VAL A 267 -11.57 -17.99 -1.80
C VAL A 267 -12.12 -18.73 -3.02
N ASP A 268 -12.09 -18.10 -4.18
CA ASP A 268 -12.78 -18.57 -5.38
C ASP A 268 -14.26 -18.88 -5.06
N ALA A 269 -14.71 -20.10 -5.27
CA ALA A 269 -16.09 -20.53 -4.97
C ALA A 269 -16.26 -21.09 -3.54
N GLN A 270 -15.20 -21.14 -2.72
CA GLN A 270 -15.24 -21.79 -1.41
C GLN A 270 -15.45 -20.76 -0.31
N GLU A 271 -16.57 -20.84 0.41
CA GLU A 271 -16.84 -20.02 1.59
C GLU A 271 -15.92 -20.40 2.74
N ARG A 272 -15.57 -19.41 3.54
CA ARG A 272 -14.72 -19.54 4.74
C ARG A 272 -15.44 -18.94 5.94
N ARG A 273 -15.19 -19.53 7.09
CA ARG A 273 -15.62 -18.95 8.36
C ARG A 273 -14.82 -17.69 8.66
N VAL A 274 -15.50 -16.63 9.07
CA VAL A 274 -14.88 -15.38 9.57
C VAL A 274 -14.90 -15.42 11.10
N ASP A 275 -13.76 -15.17 11.73
CA ASP A 275 -13.70 -14.87 13.15
C ASP A 275 -13.98 -13.38 13.36
N HIS A 276 -15.27 -13.04 13.51
CA HIS A 276 -15.72 -11.66 13.70
C HIS A 276 -15.18 -11.06 15.01
N GLY A 277 -15.04 -11.87 16.08
CA GLY A 277 -14.56 -11.41 17.38
C GLY A 277 -13.10 -10.97 17.32
N LEU A 278 -12.22 -11.81 16.78
CA LEU A 278 -10.82 -11.49 16.61
C LEU A 278 -10.64 -10.36 15.59
N THR A 279 -11.37 -10.38 14.48
CA THR A 279 -11.33 -9.33 13.45
C THR A 279 -11.66 -7.96 14.06
N ALA A 280 -12.69 -7.87 14.88
CA ALA A 280 -13.06 -6.62 15.56
C ALA A 280 -11.94 -6.13 16.50
N ARG A 281 -11.33 -7.03 17.28
CA ARG A 281 -10.19 -6.70 18.16
C ARG A 281 -8.97 -6.22 17.37
N ILE A 282 -8.63 -6.90 16.28
CA ILE A 282 -7.55 -6.51 15.37
C ILE A 282 -7.79 -5.09 14.83
N ASN A 283 -8.97 -4.82 14.27
CA ASN A 283 -9.29 -3.53 13.69
C ASN A 283 -9.33 -2.41 14.74
N ALA A 284 -9.86 -2.67 15.93
CA ALA A 284 -9.84 -1.72 17.04
C ALA A 284 -8.40 -1.34 17.42
N ALA A 285 -7.50 -2.33 17.54
CA ALA A 285 -6.10 -2.11 17.84
C ALA A 285 -5.38 -1.33 16.73
N LEU A 286 -5.63 -1.68 15.45
CA LEU A 286 -5.05 -0.99 14.30
C LEU A 286 -5.55 0.45 14.14
N LEU A 287 -6.78 0.75 14.48
CA LEU A 287 -7.33 2.11 14.42
C LEU A 287 -6.86 3.01 15.59
N ALA A 288 -6.48 2.41 16.70
CA ALA A 288 -6.01 3.12 17.89
C ALA A 288 -4.53 3.50 17.89
N ARG A 289 -3.73 2.95 16.96
CA ARG A 289 -2.27 3.16 16.88
C ARG A 289 -1.86 4.59 16.49
#